data_348bd3ebd77bdbc3b2000547df52c2b3
#
_entry.id   348bd3ebd77bdbc3b2000547df52c2b3
#
_cell.length_a   1.000
_cell.length_b   1.000
_cell.length_c   1.000
_cell.angle_alpha   90.00
_cell.angle_beta   90.00
_cell.angle_gamma   90.00
#
_symmetry.space_group_name_H-M   'P 1'
#
loop_
_entity.id
_entity.type
_entity.pdbx_description
1 polymer ?
#
loop_
_entity_poly.entity_id
_entity_poly.type
_entity_poly.pdbx_seq_one_letter_code
_entity_poly.pdbx_strand_id
1 'polypeptide(L)'
;MSQISLLDAVQQLRDGAVIAYATEAVFGLGCDPDNESAVLSLLAIKQRPIEKGLILVAANWQQLTPYINCALIPPELLVTALSSWPGPHTWVMPAASHTPKWLTGQFDSLAVRVSAHPQVQQLCLEFGKPLVSTSANLTGMPPCRTVSEVASQLAGRVQTILPGTVGGATNPSQIRDVMTGAILRPA
;
A
#
# COMPACT_ATOMS: atom_id res chain seq x y z
N MET A 1 -22.15 7.16 -8.62
CA MET A 1 -20.78 6.76 -9.00
C MET A 1 -20.89 5.53 -9.87
N SER A 2 -20.31 5.55 -11.09
CA SER A 2 -20.26 4.37 -11.95
C SER A 2 -19.33 3.32 -11.32
N GLN A 3 -19.78 2.07 -11.31
CA GLN A 3 -18.90 0.96 -11.00
C GLN A 3 -17.84 0.88 -12.10
N ILE A 4 -16.58 0.93 -11.73
CA ILE A 4 -15.46 0.81 -12.66
C ILE A 4 -14.95 -0.63 -12.71
N SER A 5 -14.43 -1.03 -13.84
CA SER A 5 -13.75 -2.32 -13.99
C SER A 5 -12.33 -2.26 -13.41
N LEU A 6 -11.70 -3.44 -13.25
CA LEU A 6 -10.31 -3.54 -12.86
C LEU A 6 -9.40 -2.79 -13.85
N LEU A 7 -9.65 -2.95 -15.15
CA LEU A 7 -8.84 -2.31 -16.20
C LEU A 7 -9.00 -0.79 -16.19
N ASP A 8 -10.20 -0.28 -15.92
CA ASP A 8 -10.42 1.16 -15.74
C ASP A 8 -9.63 1.68 -14.53
N ALA A 9 -9.61 0.94 -13.41
CA ALA A 9 -8.84 1.31 -12.23
C ALA A 9 -7.33 1.34 -12.52
N VAL A 10 -6.83 0.36 -13.29
CA VAL A 10 -5.43 0.32 -13.74
C VAL A 10 -5.11 1.52 -14.66
N GLN A 11 -6.03 1.88 -15.56
CA GLN A 11 -5.83 3.05 -16.41
C GLN A 11 -5.78 4.34 -15.56
N GLN A 12 -6.68 4.49 -14.58
CA GLN A 12 -6.67 5.61 -13.66
C GLN A 12 -5.35 5.71 -12.87
N LEU A 13 -4.78 4.56 -12.43
CA LEU A 13 -3.45 4.55 -11.79
C LEU A 13 -2.35 5.04 -12.73
N ARG A 14 -2.37 4.62 -14.00
CA ARG A 14 -1.41 5.08 -15.03
C ARG A 14 -1.55 6.57 -15.32
N ASP A 15 -2.76 7.10 -15.23
CA ASP A 15 -3.08 8.53 -15.39
C ASP A 15 -2.74 9.35 -14.12
N GLY A 16 -2.19 8.71 -13.08
CA GLY A 16 -1.76 9.38 -11.85
C GLY A 16 -2.88 9.62 -10.84
N ALA A 17 -4.01 8.94 -10.98
CA ALA A 17 -5.10 9.07 -10.01
C ALA A 17 -4.84 8.31 -8.72
N VAL A 18 -5.48 8.76 -7.64
CA VAL A 18 -5.64 8.00 -6.40
C VAL A 18 -6.93 7.20 -6.48
N ILE A 19 -6.84 5.89 -6.26
CA ILE A 19 -7.99 4.99 -6.24
C ILE A 19 -8.24 4.40 -4.85
N ALA A 20 -9.48 4.03 -4.57
CA ALA A 20 -9.84 3.21 -3.41
C ALA A 20 -10.15 1.78 -3.86
N TYR A 21 -9.70 0.80 -3.08
CA TYR A 21 -9.86 -0.64 -3.38
C TYR A 21 -9.90 -1.48 -2.11
N ALA A 22 -10.51 -2.67 -2.17
CA ALA A 22 -10.60 -3.57 -1.03
C ALA A 22 -9.25 -4.24 -0.73
N THR A 23 -8.93 -4.39 0.56
CA THR A 23 -7.76 -5.14 1.04
C THR A 23 -8.18 -6.18 2.08
N GLU A 24 -7.24 -6.80 2.80
CA GLU A 24 -7.54 -7.88 3.75
C GLU A 24 -8.44 -7.44 4.91
N ALA A 25 -8.28 -6.22 5.43
CA ALA A 25 -9.02 -5.75 6.61
C ALA A 25 -9.98 -4.59 6.32
N VAL A 26 -9.54 -3.64 5.49
CA VAL A 26 -10.23 -2.37 5.22
C VAL A 26 -10.05 -1.98 3.76
N PHE A 27 -10.78 -0.97 3.29
CA PHE A 27 -10.43 -0.35 2.02
C PHE A 27 -9.11 0.40 2.14
N GLY A 28 -8.31 0.32 1.08
CA GLY A 28 -7.07 1.09 0.91
C GLY A 28 -7.26 2.24 -0.06
N LEU A 29 -6.44 3.28 0.09
CA LEU A 29 -6.14 4.26 -0.94
C LEU A 29 -4.78 3.92 -1.53
N GLY A 30 -4.69 3.95 -2.85
CA GLY A 30 -3.44 3.70 -3.54
C GLY A 30 -3.26 4.54 -4.78
N CYS A 31 -2.00 4.65 -5.19
CA CYS A 31 -1.57 5.34 -6.39
C CYS A 31 -0.26 4.75 -6.90
N ASP A 32 0.19 5.23 -8.05
CA ASP A 32 1.51 4.91 -8.60
C ASP A 32 2.64 5.42 -7.68
N PRO A 33 3.53 4.54 -7.16
CA PRO A 33 4.64 4.95 -6.30
C PRO A 33 5.69 5.81 -7.01
N ASP A 34 5.81 5.68 -8.34
CA ASP A 34 6.81 6.42 -9.13
C ASP A 34 6.27 7.77 -9.65
N ASN A 35 4.99 8.06 -9.40
CA ASN A 35 4.38 9.33 -9.74
C ASN A 35 4.28 10.23 -8.50
N GLU A 36 5.22 11.17 -8.36
CA GLU A 36 5.27 12.10 -7.23
C GLU A 36 3.95 12.85 -7.02
N SER A 37 3.36 13.37 -8.10
CA SER A 37 2.10 14.13 -8.02
C SER A 37 0.95 13.27 -7.49
N ALA A 38 0.88 11.99 -7.87
CA ALA A 38 -0.13 11.05 -7.37
C ALA A 38 0.08 10.76 -5.88
N VAL A 39 1.34 10.57 -5.45
CA VAL A 39 1.68 10.36 -4.04
C VAL A 39 1.35 11.58 -3.20
N LEU A 40 1.71 12.78 -3.65
CA LEU A 40 1.39 14.03 -2.94
C LEU A 40 -0.12 14.25 -2.86
N SER A 41 -0.88 13.91 -3.91
CA SER A 41 -2.35 13.95 -3.90
C SER A 41 -2.93 12.98 -2.86
N LEU A 42 -2.40 11.76 -2.76
CA LEU A 42 -2.80 10.79 -1.74
C LEU A 42 -2.50 11.31 -0.33
N LEU A 43 -1.33 11.88 -0.11
CA LEU A 43 -0.94 12.47 1.19
C LEU A 43 -1.86 13.64 1.56
N ALA A 44 -2.24 14.49 0.60
CA ALA A 44 -3.18 15.60 0.80
C ALA A 44 -4.58 15.10 1.18
N ILE A 45 -5.11 14.07 0.51
CA ILE A 45 -6.39 13.43 0.87
C ILE A 45 -6.36 12.93 2.31
N LYS A 46 -5.25 12.31 2.72
CA LYS A 46 -5.05 11.77 4.07
C LYS A 46 -4.69 12.82 5.11
N GLN A 47 -4.36 14.04 4.72
CA GLN A 47 -3.74 15.04 5.60
C GLN A 47 -2.57 14.42 6.39
N ARG A 48 -1.73 13.67 5.67
CA ARG A 48 -0.61 12.90 6.24
C ARG A 48 0.72 13.57 5.89
N PRO A 49 1.55 13.87 6.89
CA PRO A 49 2.90 14.40 6.65
C PRO A 49 3.75 13.39 5.85
N ILE A 50 4.50 13.90 4.87
CA ILE A 50 5.36 13.09 4.00
C ILE A 50 6.47 12.37 4.78
N GLU A 51 6.93 12.96 5.89
CA GLU A 51 8.02 12.45 6.74
C GLU A 51 7.70 11.09 7.35
N LYS A 52 6.40 10.74 7.46
CA LYS A 52 5.96 9.46 8.03
C LYS A 52 6.20 8.26 7.12
N GLY A 53 6.60 8.48 5.88
CA GLY A 53 6.75 7.42 4.90
C GLY A 53 5.44 6.69 4.57
N LEU A 54 5.50 5.81 3.61
CA LEU A 54 4.35 5.09 3.06
C LEU A 54 4.64 3.58 3.01
N ILE A 55 3.60 2.80 2.75
CA ILE A 55 3.70 1.35 2.54
C ILE A 55 3.51 1.07 1.06
N LEU A 56 4.33 0.19 0.48
CA LEU A 56 4.06 -0.41 -0.82
C LEU A 56 3.42 -1.79 -0.64
N VAL A 57 2.37 -2.04 -1.41
CA VAL A 57 1.77 -3.37 -1.53
C VAL A 57 1.97 -3.91 -2.94
N ALA A 58 2.22 -5.20 -3.06
CA ALA A 58 2.51 -5.87 -4.32
C ALA A 58 1.81 -7.22 -4.44
N ALA A 59 1.76 -7.76 -5.65
CA ALA A 59 1.30 -9.12 -5.91
C ALA A 59 2.38 -10.17 -5.61
N ASN A 60 3.65 -9.80 -5.72
CA ASN A 60 4.79 -10.69 -5.50
C ASN A 60 6.03 -9.89 -5.08
N TRP A 61 7.04 -10.60 -4.60
CA TRP A 61 8.29 -10.01 -4.14
C TRP A 61 9.07 -9.28 -5.25
N GLN A 62 9.02 -9.81 -6.47
CA GLN A 62 9.75 -9.25 -7.62
C GLN A 62 9.35 -7.80 -7.91
N GLN A 63 8.09 -7.45 -7.69
CA GLN A 63 7.63 -6.06 -7.83
C GLN A 63 8.22 -5.10 -6.78
N LEU A 64 8.63 -5.61 -5.61
CA LEU A 64 9.18 -4.82 -4.50
C LEU A 64 10.70 -4.66 -4.58
N THR A 65 11.40 -5.61 -5.21
CA THR A 65 12.88 -5.62 -5.26
C THR A 65 13.51 -4.33 -5.78
N PRO A 66 12.93 -3.60 -6.76
CA PRO A 66 13.52 -2.34 -7.22
C PRO A 66 13.61 -1.26 -6.13
N TYR A 67 12.77 -1.32 -5.10
CA TYR A 67 12.70 -0.31 -4.04
C TYR A 67 13.54 -0.67 -2.81
N ILE A 68 14.08 -1.90 -2.74
CA ILE A 68 14.72 -2.46 -1.55
C ILE A 68 16.20 -2.72 -1.80
N ASN A 69 17.05 -2.32 -0.86
CA ASN A 69 18.46 -2.68 -0.86
C ASN A 69 18.66 -4.05 -0.19
N CYS A 70 18.42 -5.12 -0.96
CA CYS A 70 18.53 -6.49 -0.47
C CYS A 70 19.95 -6.85 0.03
N ALA A 71 20.98 -6.17 -0.47
CA ALA A 71 22.36 -6.45 -0.07
C ALA A 71 22.65 -6.10 1.40
N LEU A 72 21.83 -5.25 2.01
CA LEU A 72 21.94 -4.88 3.42
C LEU A 72 21.17 -5.85 4.34
N ILE A 73 20.38 -6.78 3.80
CA ILE A 73 19.55 -7.69 4.60
C ILE A 73 20.24 -9.05 4.68
N PRO A 74 20.57 -9.54 5.90
CA PRO A 74 21.08 -10.90 6.06
C PRO A 74 20.16 -11.94 5.42
N PRO A 75 20.68 -12.93 4.69
CA PRO A 75 19.87 -13.90 3.94
C PRO A 75 18.79 -14.59 4.78
N GLU A 76 19.10 -14.97 6.01
CA GLU A 76 18.18 -15.63 6.94
C GLU A 76 17.00 -14.74 7.37
N LEU A 77 17.24 -13.42 7.51
CA LEU A 77 16.20 -12.46 7.83
C LEU A 77 15.30 -12.20 6.62
N LEU A 78 15.91 -12.14 5.43
CA LEU A 78 15.14 -12.03 4.19
C LEU A 78 14.25 -13.26 3.99
N VAL A 79 14.77 -14.48 4.17
CA VAL A 79 13.98 -15.73 4.09
C VAL A 79 12.82 -15.71 5.09
N THR A 80 13.05 -15.23 6.30
CA THR A 80 12.01 -15.09 7.33
C THR A 80 10.89 -14.14 6.86
N ALA A 81 11.24 -13.00 6.29
CA ALA A 81 10.26 -12.06 5.76
C ALA A 81 9.49 -12.66 4.58
N LEU A 82 10.19 -13.25 3.62
CA LEU A 82 9.59 -13.85 2.42
C LEU A 82 8.64 -15.01 2.76
N SER A 83 8.96 -15.83 3.78
CA SER A 83 8.11 -16.95 4.22
C SER A 83 6.78 -16.51 4.83
N SER A 84 6.68 -15.24 5.26
CA SER A 84 5.44 -14.66 5.79
C SER A 84 4.49 -14.13 4.70
N TRP A 85 4.90 -14.18 3.43
CA TRP A 85 4.16 -13.68 2.29
C TRP A 85 3.73 -14.78 1.29
N PRO A 86 2.60 -14.58 0.59
CA PRO A 86 1.65 -13.46 0.73
C PRO A 86 0.87 -13.53 2.05
N GLY A 87 0.60 -12.37 2.66
CA GLY A 87 -0.09 -12.36 3.95
C GLY A 87 -0.18 -10.98 4.63
N PRO A 88 -0.73 -10.95 5.87
CA PRO A 88 -1.00 -9.73 6.61
C PRO A 88 0.25 -9.19 7.34
N HIS A 89 1.43 -9.42 6.82
CA HIS A 89 2.69 -8.97 7.40
C HIS A 89 3.33 -7.90 6.53
N THR A 90 3.59 -6.74 7.14
CA THR A 90 4.35 -5.63 6.53
C THR A 90 5.74 -5.62 7.14
N TRP A 91 6.76 -5.56 6.31
CA TRP A 91 8.14 -5.48 6.74
C TRP A 91 8.75 -4.13 6.38
N VAL A 92 9.39 -3.48 7.34
CA VAL A 92 10.25 -2.32 7.10
C VAL A 92 11.62 -2.85 6.71
N MET A 93 12.07 -2.49 5.50
CA MET A 93 13.30 -2.98 4.88
C MET A 93 14.18 -1.81 4.45
N PRO A 94 15.53 -1.95 4.43
CA PRO A 94 16.42 -0.93 3.88
C PRO A 94 15.99 -0.54 2.47
N ALA A 95 15.82 0.75 2.23
CA ALA A 95 15.44 1.26 0.92
C ALA A 95 16.64 1.28 -0.04
N ALA A 96 16.39 1.05 -1.33
CA ALA A 96 17.40 1.27 -2.36
C ALA A 96 17.74 2.77 -2.45
N SER A 97 18.97 3.09 -2.82
CA SER A 97 19.45 4.49 -2.86
C SER A 97 18.65 5.41 -3.79
N HIS A 98 18.02 4.83 -4.82
CA HIS A 98 17.19 5.54 -5.79
C HIS A 98 15.69 5.55 -5.42
N THR A 99 15.31 4.90 -4.31
CA THR A 99 13.91 4.94 -3.84
C THR A 99 13.54 6.37 -3.45
N PRO A 100 12.44 6.90 -4.04
CA PRO A 100 12.08 8.30 -3.83
C PRO A 100 11.79 8.65 -2.37
N LYS A 101 12.20 9.86 -1.95
CA LYS A 101 11.97 10.35 -0.60
C LYS A 101 10.49 10.60 -0.27
N TRP A 102 9.63 10.81 -1.25
CA TRP A 102 8.17 10.85 -1.02
C TRP A 102 7.57 9.50 -0.58
N LEU A 103 8.30 8.37 -0.78
CA LEU A 103 7.91 7.06 -0.27
C LEU A 103 8.52 6.76 1.10
N THR A 104 9.80 7.03 1.28
CA THR A 104 10.53 6.71 2.52
C THR A 104 10.33 7.76 3.62
N GLY A 105 9.96 9.00 3.25
CA GLY A 105 9.90 10.11 4.18
C GLY A 105 11.27 10.46 4.75
N GLN A 106 11.34 10.57 6.07
CA GLN A 106 12.59 10.86 6.78
C GLN A 106 13.50 9.64 6.98
N PHE A 107 13.06 8.44 6.57
CA PHE A 107 13.77 7.18 6.85
C PHE A 107 14.62 6.74 5.67
N ASP A 108 15.59 5.85 5.94
CA ASP A 108 16.37 5.13 4.94
C ASP A 108 15.84 3.71 4.72
N SER A 109 14.58 3.51 5.06
CA SER A 109 13.85 2.25 4.96
C SER A 109 12.46 2.47 4.36
N LEU A 110 11.88 1.39 3.85
CA LEU A 110 10.56 1.40 3.25
C LEU A 110 9.73 0.25 3.81
N ALA A 111 8.49 0.50 4.14
CA ALA A 111 7.53 -0.51 4.55
C ALA A 111 6.92 -1.19 3.31
N VAL A 112 6.99 -2.52 3.24
CA VAL A 112 6.54 -3.30 2.07
C VAL A 112 5.75 -4.52 2.47
N ARG A 113 4.81 -4.95 1.60
CA ARG A 113 3.99 -6.13 1.82
C ARG A 113 3.61 -6.80 0.50
N VAL A 114 3.69 -8.13 0.46
CA VAL A 114 3.01 -8.93 -0.57
C VAL A 114 1.64 -9.32 -0.04
N SER A 115 0.59 -8.82 -0.68
CA SER A 115 -0.79 -9.00 -0.27
C SER A 115 -1.31 -10.39 -0.65
N ALA A 116 -2.14 -10.98 0.21
CA ALA A 116 -2.90 -12.18 -0.11
C ALA A 116 -4.30 -11.87 -0.68
N HIS A 117 -4.71 -10.59 -0.70
CA HIS A 117 -6.03 -10.19 -1.17
C HIS A 117 -6.12 -10.28 -2.70
N PRO A 118 -7.07 -11.04 -3.28
CA PRO A 118 -7.12 -11.28 -4.73
C PRO A 118 -7.20 -9.99 -5.56
N GLN A 119 -8.01 -9.01 -5.13
CA GLN A 119 -8.15 -7.75 -5.85
C GLN A 119 -6.86 -6.94 -5.85
N VAL A 120 -6.10 -6.93 -4.74
CA VAL A 120 -4.81 -6.25 -4.67
C VAL A 120 -3.81 -6.93 -5.59
N GLN A 121 -3.77 -8.27 -5.59
CA GLN A 121 -2.89 -9.03 -6.47
C GLN A 121 -3.19 -8.73 -7.94
N GLN A 122 -4.46 -8.80 -8.34
CA GLN A 122 -4.86 -8.49 -9.71
C GLN A 122 -4.52 -7.07 -10.12
N LEU A 123 -4.79 -6.06 -9.25
CA LEU A 123 -4.40 -4.68 -9.52
C LEU A 123 -2.91 -4.53 -9.76
N CYS A 124 -2.07 -5.09 -8.88
CA CYS A 124 -0.61 -4.99 -9.00
C CYS A 124 -0.07 -5.75 -10.23
N LEU A 125 -0.67 -6.89 -10.59
CA LEU A 125 -0.29 -7.65 -11.78
C LEU A 125 -0.63 -6.89 -13.06
N GLU A 126 -1.86 -6.40 -13.20
CA GLU A 126 -2.32 -5.64 -14.37
C GLU A 126 -1.65 -4.26 -14.50
N PHE A 127 -1.35 -3.63 -13.37
CA PHE A 127 -0.59 -2.39 -13.33
C PHE A 127 0.89 -2.59 -13.67
N GLY A 128 1.43 -3.78 -13.37
CA GLY A 128 2.81 -4.19 -13.65
C GLY A 128 3.82 -3.85 -12.56
N LYS A 129 3.40 -3.20 -11.47
CA LYS A 129 4.27 -2.77 -10.36
C LYS A 129 3.48 -2.64 -9.04
N PRO A 130 4.15 -2.40 -7.90
CA PRO A 130 3.45 -2.24 -6.62
C PRO A 130 2.62 -0.94 -6.61
N LEU A 131 1.76 -0.82 -5.61
CA LEU A 131 0.99 0.38 -5.31
C LEU A 131 1.44 0.98 -3.98
N VAL A 132 1.46 2.30 -3.87
CA VAL A 132 1.35 2.94 -2.56
C VAL A 132 0.04 2.47 -1.93
N SER A 133 0.05 2.15 -0.64
CA SER A 133 -1.16 1.72 0.06
C SER A 133 -1.24 2.34 1.46
N THR A 134 -2.37 2.94 1.75
CA THR A 134 -2.74 3.40 3.08
C THR A 134 -4.22 3.15 3.31
N SER A 135 -4.68 3.12 4.56
CA SER A 135 -6.11 2.93 4.86
C SER A 135 -6.99 4.03 4.27
N ALA A 136 -8.16 3.66 3.74
CA ALA A 136 -9.14 4.60 3.22
C ALA A 136 -9.94 5.21 4.37
N ASN A 137 -9.45 6.32 4.93
CA ASN A 137 -10.10 7.13 5.94
C ASN A 137 -9.48 8.52 6.01
N LEU A 138 -10.21 9.49 6.51
CA LEU A 138 -9.63 10.74 6.96
C LEU A 138 -8.86 10.51 8.27
N THR A 139 -7.81 11.30 8.50
CA THR A 139 -7.02 11.20 9.73
C THR A 139 -7.92 11.37 10.97
N GLY A 140 -7.81 10.43 11.91
CA GLY A 140 -8.64 10.41 13.12
C GLY A 140 -9.99 9.70 12.97
N MET A 141 -10.41 9.35 11.73
CA MET A 141 -11.64 8.60 11.50
C MET A 141 -11.38 7.09 11.36
N PRO A 142 -12.36 6.23 11.66
CA PRO A 142 -12.24 4.80 11.40
C PRO A 142 -12.00 4.49 9.93
N PRO A 143 -11.17 3.48 9.61
CA PRO A 143 -10.97 3.03 8.23
C PRO A 143 -12.25 2.44 7.64
N CYS A 144 -12.54 2.79 6.39
CA CYS A 144 -13.70 2.30 5.64
C CYS A 144 -13.59 0.79 5.34
N ARG A 145 -14.69 0.06 5.48
CA ARG A 145 -14.79 -1.38 5.20
C ARG A 145 -15.74 -1.69 4.04
N THR A 146 -16.49 -0.70 3.58
CA THR A 146 -17.44 -0.82 2.48
C THR A 146 -17.27 0.30 1.47
N VAL A 147 -17.73 0.06 0.24
CA VAL A 147 -17.78 1.08 -0.83
C VAL A 147 -18.58 2.30 -0.38
N SER A 148 -19.70 2.08 0.32
CA SER A 148 -20.58 3.15 0.81
C SER A 148 -19.87 4.04 1.83
N GLU A 149 -19.09 3.46 2.75
CA GLU A 149 -18.29 4.23 3.72
C GLU A 149 -17.22 5.06 3.02
N VAL A 150 -16.52 4.48 2.01
CA VAL A 150 -15.54 5.22 1.20
C VAL A 150 -16.21 6.39 0.48
N ALA A 151 -17.34 6.12 -0.17
CA ALA A 151 -18.08 7.13 -0.92
C ALA A 151 -18.59 8.27 -0.02
N SER A 152 -18.97 7.96 1.22
CA SER A 152 -19.43 8.95 2.20
C SER A 152 -18.27 9.72 2.82
N GLN A 153 -17.26 9.01 3.36
CA GLN A 153 -16.19 9.63 4.13
C GLN A 153 -15.20 10.41 3.25
N LEU A 154 -14.97 9.94 2.01
CA LEU A 154 -14.01 10.51 1.07
C LEU A 154 -14.67 11.19 -0.15
N ALA A 155 -15.93 11.60 0.00
CA ALA A 155 -16.69 12.31 -1.02
C ALA A 155 -15.93 13.54 -1.55
N GLY A 156 -15.82 13.68 -2.87
CA GLY A 156 -15.13 14.79 -3.54
C GLY A 156 -13.59 14.74 -3.44
N ARG A 157 -13.02 13.80 -2.71
CA ARG A 157 -11.56 13.63 -2.53
C ARG A 157 -11.01 12.45 -3.33
N VAL A 158 -11.77 11.36 -3.44
CA VAL A 158 -11.45 10.18 -4.24
C VAL A 158 -12.53 10.00 -5.28
N GLN A 159 -12.15 10.01 -6.54
CA GLN A 159 -13.11 9.92 -7.66
C GLN A 159 -13.37 8.48 -8.06
N THR A 160 -12.37 7.62 -7.87
CA THR A 160 -12.35 6.25 -8.36
C THR A 160 -12.39 5.27 -7.20
N ILE A 161 -13.45 4.48 -7.14
CA ILE A 161 -13.60 3.38 -6.18
C ILE A 161 -13.76 2.08 -6.98
N LEU A 162 -12.79 1.19 -6.86
CA LEU A 162 -12.91 -0.16 -7.41
C LEU A 162 -13.80 -0.98 -6.46
N PRO A 163 -14.97 -1.44 -6.91
CA PRO A 163 -15.86 -2.25 -6.09
C PRO A 163 -15.18 -3.55 -5.64
N GLY A 164 -15.40 -3.95 -4.41
CA GLY A 164 -14.85 -5.17 -3.85
C GLY A 164 -15.31 -5.39 -2.43
N THR A 165 -14.95 -6.56 -1.91
CA THR A 165 -15.23 -6.94 -0.52
C THR A 165 -13.90 -7.09 0.21
N VAL A 166 -13.78 -6.48 1.38
CA VAL A 166 -12.61 -6.66 2.24
C VAL A 166 -12.47 -8.12 2.69
N GLY A 167 -11.26 -8.56 2.92
CA GLY A 167 -10.99 -9.89 3.47
C GLY A 167 -11.47 -10.02 4.93
N GLY A 168 -11.33 -11.22 5.48
CA GLY A 168 -11.81 -11.55 6.84
C GLY A 168 -10.92 -11.02 7.98
N ALA A 169 -9.85 -10.27 7.69
CA ALA A 169 -8.97 -9.74 8.74
C ALA A 169 -9.68 -8.66 9.57
N THR A 170 -9.58 -8.78 10.90
CA THR A 170 -10.19 -7.81 11.82
C THR A 170 -9.33 -6.55 11.97
N ASN A 171 -8.01 -6.71 11.92
CA ASN A 171 -7.03 -5.68 12.17
C ASN A 171 -6.15 -5.40 10.96
N PRO A 172 -5.54 -4.21 10.87
CA PRO A 172 -4.51 -3.91 9.86
C PRO A 172 -3.31 -4.86 9.98
N SER A 173 -2.49 -4.94 8.94
CA SER A 173 -1.26 -5.75 8.95
C SER A 173 -0.34 -5.38 10.10
N GLN A 174 0.28 -6.39 10.71
CA GLN A 174 1.39 -6.18 11.62
C GLN A 174 2.56 -5.55 10.86
N ILE A 175 3.26 -4.59 11.47
CA ILE A 175 4.49 -4.01 10.90
C ILE A 175 5.67 -4.46 11.76
N ARG A 176 6.69 -5.04 11.10
CA ARG A 176 7.95 -5.48 11.72
C ARG A 176 9.14 -4.85 11.02
N ASP A 177 10.19 -4.65 11.77
CA ASP A 177 11.50 -4.30 11.24
C ASP A 177 12.25 -5.59 10.83
N VAL A 178 12.76 -5.65 9.59
CA VAL A 178 13.41 -6.86 9.08
C VAL A 178 14.76 -7.09 9.75
N MET A 179 15.48 -6.03 10.11
CA MET A 179 16.84 -6.12 10.68
C MET A 179 16.84 -6.57 12.13
N THR A 180 15.82 -6.16 12.89
CA THR A 180 15.76 -6.42 14.34
C THR A 180 14.68 -7.43 14.72
N GLY A 181 13.72 -7.72 13.84
CA GLY A 181 12.52 -8.50 14.13
C GLY A 181 11.51 -7.78 15.03
N ALA A 182 11.79 -6.53 15.44
CA ALA A 182 10.92 -5.78 16.34
C ALA A 182 9.54 -5.51 15.72
N ILE A 183 8.51 -5.64 16.54
CA ILE A 183 7.14 -5.26 16.15
C ILE A 183 7.00 -3.75 16.32
N LEU A 184 6.88 -3.02 15.22
CA LEU A 184 6.69 -1.57 15.20
C LEU A 184 5.22 -1.19 15.34
N ARG A 185 4.33 -2.06 14.84
CA ARG A 185 2.87 -1.95 15.02
C ARG A 185 2.27 -3.35 15.12
N PRO A 186 1.54 -3.68 16.18
CA PRO A 186 0.80 -4.93 16.27
C PRO A 186 -0.34 -4.99 15.23
N ALA A 187 -0.85 -6.20 14.98
CA ALA A 187 -2.04 -6.42 14.18
C ALA A 187 -3.31 -6.07 14.96
#